data_b6a75c5c83cd05496e987f3caccad28f
#
_entry.id   b6a75c5c83cd05496e987f3caccad28f
#
_cell.length_a   1.000
_cell.length_b   1.000
_cell.length_c   1.000
_cell.angle_alpha   90.00
_cell.angle_beta   90.00
_cell.angle_gamma   90.00
#
_symmetry.space_group_name_H-M   'P 1'
#
loop_
_entity.id
_entity.type
_entity.pdbx_description
1 polymer ?
#
loop_
_entity_poly.entity_id
_entity_poly.type
_entity_poly.pdbx_seq_one_letter_code
_entity_poly.pdbx_strand_id
1 'polypeptide(L)'
;MIKRIFKPLEIYILTVAFFFSVSFDRNLNLDDVADSPVKKLLENIHLILDSFTNYEHPLGAIFLIFAIGLIIWGLLGKESRLASDIYGIILSFAWFLELVSMNLLLASPLKDPVLLLVELVLFVPIVLIGFSWWYWRINHLSRIGKGKAEITFDKKPTPFSYFAKTASVVVSDTTEHGVCETDVARMIRIINGFVVLDIFGLTLSRAVGLVLT
;
A
#
# COMPACT_ATOMS: atom_id res chain seq x y z
N MET A 1 -9.26 -26.96 -12.47
CA MET A 1 -7.89 -26.43 -12.30
C MET A 1 -7.87 -24.92 -12.17
N ILE A 2 -8.48 -24.14 -13.06
CA ILE A 2 -8.52 -22.67 -13.04
C ILE A 2 -9.08 -22.10 -11.73
N LYS A 3 -10.18 -22.64 -11.17
CA LYS A 3 -10.75 -22.18 -9.88
C LYS A 3 -9.81 -22.31 -8.67
N ARG A 4 -8.79 -23.19 -8.70
CA ARG A 4 -7.80 -23.33 -7.63
C ARG A 4 -6.70 -22.23 -7.69
N ILE A 5 -6.37 -21.76 -8.88
CA ILE A 5 -5.35 -20.72 -9.09
C ILE A 5 -5.83 -19.36 -8.58
N PHE A 6 -7.16 -19.09 -8.65
CA PHE A 6 -7.75 -17.84 -8.17
C PHE A 6 -8.11 -17.81 -6.67
N LYS A 7 -7.93 -18.92 -5.94
CA LYS A 7 -8.19 -18.96 -4.49
C LYS A 7 -7.27 -18.03 -3.68
N PRO A 8 -5.96 -17.94 -3.96
CA PRO A 8 -5.05 -17.07 -3.20
C PRO A 8 -4.93 -15.66 -3.76
N LEU A 9 -6.01 -15.10 -4.31
CA LEU A 9 -6.01 -13.76 -4.92
C LEU A 9 -5.49 -12.67 -3.96
N GLU A 10 -5.79 -12.80 -2.67
CA GLU A 10 -5.32 -11.90 -1.61
C GLU A 10 -3.79 -11.88 -1.55
N ILE A 11 -3.15 -13.04 -1.62
CA ILE A 11 -1.70 -13.17 -1.59
C ILE A 11 -1.07 -12.59 -2.86
N TYR A 12 -1.69 -12.79 -4.02
CA TYR A 12 -1.22 -12.19 -5.27
C TYR A 12 -1.28 -10.67 -5.24
N ILE A 13 -2.36 -10.09 -4.70
CA ILE A 13 -2.50 -8.65 -4.54
C ILE A 13 -1.39 -8.11 -3.63
N LEU A 14 -1.16 -8.73 -2.48
CA LEU A 14 -0.10 -8.34 -1.56
C LEU A 14 1.29 -8.51 -2.18
N THR A 15 1.50 -9.56 -2.97
CA THR A 15 2.78 -9.77 -3.66
C THR A 15 3.04 -8.72 -4.72
N VAL A 16 2.02 -8.36 -5.51
CA VAL A 16 2.12 -7.25 -6.48
C VAL A 16 2.46 -5.95 -5.76
N ALA A 17 1.78 -5.66 -4.65
CA ALA A 17 2.05 -4.49 -3.84
C ALA A 17 3.49 -4.49 -3.28
N PHE A 18 4.00 -5.65 -2.84
CA PHE A 18 5.38 -5.80 -2.40
C PHE A 18 6.38 -5.47 -3.50
N PHE A 19 6.17 -5.95 -4.74
CA PHE A 19 7.05 -5.61 -5.86
C PHE A 19 7.03 -4.12 -6.19
N PHE A 20 5.88 -3.45 -6.06
CA PHE A 20 5.81 -2.00 -6.21
C PHE A 20 6.63 -1.29 -5.12
N SER A 21 6.51 -1.70 -3.86
CA SER A 21 7.31 -1.15 -2.75
C SER A 21 8.81 -1.31 -2.99
N VAL A 22 9.25 -2.52 -3.38
CA VAL A 22 10.68 -2.77 -3.69
C VAL A 22 11.17 -1.89 -4.85
N SER A 23 10.34 -1.70 -5.87
CA SER A 23 10.69 -0.84 -7.01
C SER A 23 10.77 0.63 -6.61
N PHE A 24 9.90 1.08 -5.72
CA PHE A 24 9.91 2.43 -5.18
C PHE A 24 11.18 2.69 -4.37
N ASP A 25 11.49 1.83 -3.40
CA ASP A 25 12.63 1.98 -2.50
C ASP A 25 13.99 2.00 -3.26
N ARG A 26 14.13 1.20 -4.31
CA ARG A 26 15.33 1.19 -5.15
C ARG A 26 15.60 2.48 -5.93
N ASN A 27 14.58 3.26 -6.22
CA ASN A 27 14.70 4.52 -6.97
C ASN A 27 14.95 5.72 -6.07
N LEU A 28 14.84 5.55 -4.76
CA LEU A 28 15.02 6.61 -3.78
C LEU A 28 16.51 6.91 -3.62
N ASN A 29 17.00 7.94 -4.32
CA ASN A 29 18.39 8.36 -4.24
C ASN A 29 18.58 9.50 -3.22
N LEU A 30 19.13 9.18 -2.05
CA LEU A 30 19.38 10.13 -0.96
C LEU A 30 20.60 11.04 -1.22
N ASP A 31 21.43 10.75 -2.22
CA ASP A 31 22.61 11.57 -2.57
C ASP A 31 22.20 12.96 -3.10
N ASP A 32 20.97 13.06 -3.60
CA ASP A 32 20.40 14.31 -4.10
C ASP A 32 19.83 15.22 -3.01
N VAL A 33 19.75 14.72 -1.78
CA VAL A 33 19.27 15.50 -0.62
C VAL A 33 20.45 16.23 0.04
N ALA A 34 20.29 17.53 0.28
CA ALA A 34 21.29 18.32 0.99
C ALA A 34 21.45 17.85 2.45
N ASP A 35 22.68 17.95 2.97
CA ASP A 35 22.97 17.56 4.35
C ASP A 35 22.13 18.38 5.34
N SER A 36 21.28 17.70 6.07
CA SER A 36 20.31 18.28 6.99
C SER A 36 19.86 17.26 8.05
N PRO A 37 19.23 17.68 9.15
CA PRO A 37 18.60 16.76 10.08
C PRO A 37 17.54 15.85 9.41
N VAL A 38 16.88 16.38 8.37
CA VAL A 38 15.89 15.62 7.59
C VAL A 38 16.55 14.50 6.81
N LYS A 39 17.72 14.73 6.21
CA LYS A 39 18.49 13.69 5.52
C LYS A 39 18.81 12.52 6.43
N LYS A 40 19.27 12.78 7.67
CA LYS A 40 19.54 11.73 8.65
C LYS A 40 18.30 10.89 8.99
N LEU A 41 17.14 11.53 9.08
CA LEU A 41 15.89 10.83 9.32
C LEU A 41 15.50 9.98 8.11
N LEU A 42 15.65 10.48 6.91
CA LEU A 42 15.44 9.76 5.66
C LEU A 42 16.37 8.54 5.55
N GLU A 43 17.65 8.70 5.85
CA GLU A 43 18.63 7.61 5.86
C GLU A 43 18.20 6.49 6.84
N ASN A 44 17.72 6.85 8.04
CA ASN A 44 17.21 5.88 8.99
C ASN A 44 15.94 5.14 8.50
N ILE A 45 15.02 5.86 7.88
CA ILE A 45 13.81 5.27 7.29
C ILE A 45 14.20 4.33 6.15
N HIS A 46 15.07 4.78 5.26
CA HIS A 46 15.57 3.98 4.14
C HIS A 46 16.29 2.72 4.62
N LEU A 47 17.12 2.80 5.67
CA LEU A 47 17.79 1.64 6.25
C LEU A 47 16.78 0.61 6.79
N ILE A 48 15.66 1.07 7.40
CA ILE A 48 14.59 0.18 7.84
C ILE A 48 13.91 -0.46 6.64
N LEU A 49 13.55 0.32 5.62
CA LEU A 49 12.89 -0.18 4.41
C LEU A 49 13.80 -1.18 3.67
N ASP A 50 15.07 -0.83 3.43
CA ASP A 50 16.06 -1.71 2.79
C ASP A 50 16.22 -3.03 3.55
N SER A 51 16.16 -3.01 4.88
CA SER A 51 16.24 -4.24 5.67
C SER A 51 15.14 -5.26 5.35
N PHE A 52 13.97 -4.83 4.87
CA PHE A 52 12.84 -5.69 4.50
C PHE A 52 12.73 -5.95 3.00
N THR A 53 13.20 -5.02 2.17
CA THR A 53 13.06 -5.08 0.70
C THR A 53 14.29 -5.67 0.02
N ASN A 54 15.47 -5.52 0.61
CA ASN A 54 16.72 -6.03 0.06
C ASN A 54 16.95 -7.50 0.43
N TYR A 55 16.94 -8.37 -0.55
CA TYR A 55 17.16 -9.82 -0.35
C TYR A 55 18.59 -10.16 0.10
N GLU A 56 19.56 -9.26 -0.03
CA GLU A 56 20.92 -9.43 0.50
C GLU A 56 20.96 -9.20 2.02
N HIS A 57 19.97 -8.50 2.56
CA HIS A 57 19.82 -8.35 4.00
C HIS A 57 19.10 -9.57 4.60
N PRO A 58 19.55 -10.11 5.76
CA PRO A 58 18.96 -11.32 6.35
C PRO A 58 17.44 -11.22 6.58
N LEU A 59 16.93 -10.08 7.03
CA LEU A 59 15.50 -9.87 7.22
C LEU A 59 14.74 -9.84 5.90
N GLY A 60 15.29 -9.20 4.87
CA GLY A 60 14.71 -9.18 3.53
C GLY A 60 14.66 -10.57 2.91
N ALA A 61 15.73 -11.37 3.06
CA ALA A 61 15.75 -12.77 2.61
C ALA A 61 14.66 -13.60 3.33
N ILE A 62 14.52 -13.46 4.65
CA ILE A 62 13.46 -14.13 5.43
C ILE A 62 12.08 -13.70 4.95
N PHE A 63 11.88 -12.40 4.75
CA PHE A 63 10.60 -11.86 4.28
C PHE A 63 10.25 -12.34 2.87
N LEU A 64 11.22 -12.40 1.97
CA LEU A 64 11.05 -12.95 0.62
C LEU A 64 10.69 -14.45 0.66
N ILE A 65 11.40 -15.25 1.46
CA ILE A 65 11.09 -16.66 1.65
C ILE A 65 9.67 -16.84 2.22
N PHE A 66 9.28 -16.00 3.17
CA PHE A 66 7.93 -16.00 3.74
C PHE A 66 6.88 -15.67 2.67
N ALA A 67 7.10 -14.65 1.83
CA ALA A 67 6.23 -14.30 0.73
C ALA A 67 6.06 -15.45 -0.28
N ILE A 68 7.18 -16.06 -0.70
CA ILE A 68 7.18 -17.22 -1.60
C ILE A 68 6.44 -18.40 -0.95
N GLY A 69 6.70 -18.65 0.34
CA GLY A 69 6.02 -19.69 1.11
C GLY A 69 4.49 -19.49 1.14
N LEU A 70 4.02 -18.26 1.32
CA LEU A 70 2.59 -17.94 1.27
C LEU A 70 1.99 -18.19 -0.12
N ILE A 71 2.71 -17.85 -1.19
CA ILE A 71 2.27 -18.12 -2.57
C ILE A 71 2.12 -19.61 -2.79
N ILE A 72 3.14 -20.40 -2.46
CA ILE A 72 3.13 -21.86 -2.61
C ILE A 72 2.00 -22.47 -1.78
N TRP A 73 1.83 -22.02 -0.54
CA TRP A 73 0.77 -22.49 0.36
C TRP A 73 -0.62 -22.22 -0.21
N GLY A 74 -0.82 -21.02 -0.78
CA GLY A 74 -2.05 -20.65 -1.48
C GLY A 74 -2.30 -21.48 -2.73
N LEU A 75 -1.27 -21.74 -3.54
CA LEU A 75 -1.36 -22.61 -4.72
C LEU A 75 -1.75 -24.05 -4.38
N LEU A 76 -1.32 -24.55 -3.21
CA LEU A 76 -1.73 -25.85 -2.67
C LEU A 76 -3.19 -25.85 -2.15
N GLY A 77 -3.90 -24.72 -2.26
CA GLY A 77 -5.28 -24.58 -1.80
C GLY A 77 -5.42 -24.46 -0.29
N LYS A 78 -4.31 -24.20 0.42
CA LYS A 78 -4.29 -23.95 1.86
C LYS A 78 -4.24 -22.45 2.09
N GLU A 79 -4.96 -21.96 3.10
CA GLU A 79 -4.99 -20.55 3.46
C GLU A 79 -4.60 -20.42 4.95
N SER A 80 -3.60 -19.60 5.24
CA SER A 80 -3.27 -19.21 6.60
C SER A 80 -3.66 -17.74 6.78
N ARG A 81 -4.77 -17.53 7.46
CA ARG A 81 -5.27 -16.18 7.72
C ARG A 81 -4.28 -15.34 8.52
N LEU A 82 -3.72 -15.93 9.58
CA LEU A 82 -2.76 -15.23 10.44
C LEU A 82 -1.50 -14.83 9.66
N ALA A 83 -0.98 -15.72 8.81
CA ALA A 83 0.21 -15.42 8.02
C ALA A 83 -0.06 -14.30 6.99
N SER A 84 -1.24 -14.31 6.33
CA SER A 84 -1.63 -13.23 5.41
C SER A 84 -1.82 -11.90 6.15
N ASP A 85 -2.35 -11.94 7.39
CA ASP A 85 -2.50 -10.73 8.22
C ASP A 85 -1.14 -10.15 8.60
N ILE A 86 -0.22 -10.98 9.07
CA ILE A 86 1.14 -10.55 9.42
C ILE A 86 1.82 -9.93 8.20
N TYR A 87 1.72 -10.58 7.04
CA TYR A 87 2.30 -10.08 5.80
C TYR A 87 1.73 -8.73 5.40
N GLY A 88 0.40 -8.58 5.40
CA GLY A 88 -0.25 -7.33 5.04
C GLY A 88 0.01 -6.19 6.04
N ILE A 89 0.15 -6.49 7.34
CA ILE A 89 0.52 -5.50 8.36
C ILE A 89 1.95 -4.99 8.15
N ILE A 90 2.90 -5.89 7.89
CA ILE A 90 4.30 -5.51 7.62
C ILE A 90 4.37 -4.62 6.36
N LEU A 91 3.69 -5.01 5.27
CA LEU A 91 3.62 -4.19 4.06
C LEU A 91 2.97 -2.82 4.32
N SER A 92 1.87 -2.79 5.07
CA SER A 92 1.21 -1.52 5.41
C SER A 92 2.11 -0.59 6.22
N PHE A 93 2.94 -1.14 7.10
CA PHE A 93 3.94 -0.37 7.84
C PHE A 93 5.04 0.17 6.91
N ALA A 94 5.54 -0.65 5.97
CA ALA A 94 6.50 -0.20 4.98
C ALA A 94 5.91 0.95 4.12
N TRP A 95 4.69 0.81 3.63
CA TRP A 95 4.02 1.88 2.86
C TRP A 95 3.82 3.17 3.66
N PHE A 96 3.53 3.06 4.95
CA PHE A 96 3.47 4.23 5.81
C PHE A 96 4.83 4.93 5.94
N LEU A 97 5.92 4.18 6.09
CA LEU A 97 7.28 4.74 6.10
C LEU A 97 7.65 5.38 4.76
N GLU A 98 7.28 4.77 3.64
CA GLU A 98 7.46 5.33 2.29
C GLU A 98 6.71 6.66 2.14
N LEU A 99 5.47 6.75 2.62
CA LEU A 99 4.69 7.99 2.62
C LEU A 99 5.37 9.08 3.45
N VAL A 100 5.84 8.75 4.64
CA VAL A 100 6.58 9.67 5.51
C VAL A 100 7.87 10.13 4.81
N SER A 101 8.59 9.22 4.16
CA SER A 101 9.81 9.52 3.41
C SER A 101 9.54 10.52 2.28
N MET A 102 8.50 10.31 1.49
CA MET A 102 8.10 11.26 0.42
C MET A 102 7.79 12.66 0.97
N ASN A 103 7.06 12.74 2.08
CA ASN A 103 6.76 14.03 2.71
C ASN A 103 8.02 14.74 3.23
N LEU A 104 8.97 13.99 3.78
CA LEU A 104 10.25 14.53 4.22
C LEU A 104 11.13 15.00 3.04
N LEU A 105 11.13 14.24 1.94
CA LEU A 105 11.80 14.66 0.70
C LEU A 105 11.28 15.98 0.18
N LEU A 106 9.96 16.17 0.18
CA LEU A 106 9.34 17.43 -0.21
C LEU A 106 9.72 18.61 0.69
N ALA A 107 10.00 18.35 1.96
CA ALA A 107 10.44 19.38 2.90
C ALA A 107 11.93 19.71 2.74
N SER A 108 12.68 18.94 1.95
CA SER A 108 14.13 19.09 1.75
C SER A 108 14.43 19.84 0.46
N PRO A 109 15.58 20.54 0.36
CA PRO A 109 16.07 21.07 -0.89
C PRO A 109 16.52 19.89 -1.78
N LEU A 110 15.74 19.61 -2.81
CA LEU A 110 15.99 18.55 -3.79
C LEU A 110 16.76 19.10 -4.98
N LYS A 111 17.72 18.33 -5.49
CA LYS A 111 18.44 18.63 -6.73
C LYS A 111 17.62 18.25 -7.97
N ASP A 112 16.86 17.16 -7.91
CA ASP A 112 16.00 16.68 -9.00
C ASP A 112 14.55 16.47 -8.53
N PRO A 113 13.67 17.47 -8.66
CA PRO A 113 12.27 17.36 -8.29
C PRO A 113 11.45 16.46 -9.25
N VAL A 114 11.96 16.18 -10.46
CA VAL A 114 11.26 15.32 -11.45
C VAL A 114 11.22 13.88 -10.96
N LEU A 115 12.31 13.41 -10.35
CA LEU A 115 12.39 12.07 -9.80
C LEU A 115 11.30 11.86 -8.72
N LEU A 116 11.13 12.83 -7.82
CA LEU A 116 10.09 12.79 -6.80
C LEU A 116 8.67 12.70 -7.40
N LEU A 117 8.43 13.40 -8.52
CA LEU A 117 7.14 13.33 -9.21
C LEU A 117 6.89 11.91 -9.76
N VAL A 118 7.92 11.28 -10.33
CA VAL A 118 7.83 9.90 -10.84
C VAL A 118 7.55 8.92 -9.70
N GLU A 119 8.25 9.04 -8.59
CA GLU A 119 8.05 8.21 -7.39
C GLU A 119 6.65 8.36 -6.83
N LEU A 120 6.12 9.58 -6.79
CA LEU A 120 4.76 9.84 -6.36
C LEU A 120 3.72 9.13 -7.23
N VAL A 121 3.88 9.18 -8.55
CA VAL A 121 3.00 8.49 -9.50
C VAL A 121 3.07 6.97 -9.29
N LEU A 122 4.26 6.42 -9.03
CA LEU A 122 4.44 5.00 -8.71
C LEU A 122 3.82 4.59 -7.37
N PHE A 123 3.67 5.54 -6.43
CA PHE A 123 3.05 5.26 -5.13
C PHE A 123 1.52 5.15 -5.19
N VAL A 124 0.86 5.77 -6.17
CA VAL A 124 -0.60 5.70 -6.33
C VAL A 124 -1.14 4.26 -6.40
N PRO A 125 -0.58 3.36 -7.21
CA PRO A 125 -0.99 1.95 -7.23
C PRO A 125 -0.85 1.27 -5.86
N ILE A 126 0.19 1.59 -5.08
CA ILE A 126 0.40 1.04 -3.73
C ILE A 126 -0.76 1.40 -2.82
N VAL A 127 -1.16 2.67 -2.82
CA VAL A 127 -2.31 3.17 -2.04
C VAL A 127 -3.60 2.46 -2.44
N LEU A 128 -3.87 2.38 -3.75
CA LEU A 128 -5.07 1.72 -4.26
C LEU A 128 -5.14 0.25 -3.86
N ILE A 129 -4.04 -0.48 -4.03
CA ILE A 129 -3.96 -1.90 -3.71
C ILE A 129 -4.02 -2.11 -2.19
N GLY A 130 -3.29 -1.31 -1.41
CA GLY A 130 -3.23 -1.41 0.04
C GLY A 130 -4.60 -1.23 0.71
N PHE A 131 -5.30 -0.14 0.40
CA PHE A 131 -6.63 0.10 0.97
C PHE A 131 -7.68 -0.88 0.43
N SER A 132 -7.58 -1.33 -0.83
CA SER A 132 -8.46 -2.37 -1.37
C SER A 132 -8.31 -3.67 -0.58
N TRP A 133 -7.08 -4.05 -0.23
CA TRP A 133 -6.80 -5.20 0.60
C TRP A 133 -7.38 -5.02 2.02
N TRP A 134 -7.20 -3.85 2.67
CA TRP A 134 -7.76 -3.58 3.97
C TRP A 134 -9.29 -3.69 3.98
N TYR A 135 -9.99 -3.08 3.01
CA TYR A 135 -11.44 -3.19 2.89
C TYR A 135 -11.88 -4.64 2.67
N TRP A 136 -11.18 -5.38 1.82
CA TRP A 136 -11.45 -6.79 1.64
C TRP A 136 -11.24 -7.57 2.94
N ARG A 137 -10.17 -7.25 3.66
CA ARG A 137 -9.78 -7.96 4.87
C ARG A 137 -10.77 -7.81 6.00
N ILE A 138 -11.18 -6.58 6.32
CA ILE A 138 -12.18 -6.33 7.37
C ILE A 138 -13.52 -7.01 7.04
N ASN A 139 -13.93 -7.03 5.78
CA ASN A 139 -15.20 -7.63 5.35
C ASN A 139 -15.15 -9.18 5.20
N HIS A 140 -14.03 -9.82 5.61
CA HIS A 140 -13.82 -11.25 5.42
C HIS A 140 -14.88 -12.12 6.10
N LEU A 141 -15.24 -11.82 7.36
CA LEU A 141 -16.21 -12.63 8.13
C LEU A 141 -17.59 -12.63 7.46
N SER A 142 -18.03 -11.50 6.94
CA SER A 142 -19.25 -11.39 6.17
C SER A 142 -19.20 -12.21 4.88
N ARG A 143 -18.08 -12.16 4.16
CA ARG A 143 -17.91 -12.90 2.90
C ARG A 143 -18.02 -14.43 3.07
N ILE A 144 -17.61 -14.94 4.21
CA ILE A 144 -17.72 -16.37 4.55
C ILE A 144 -19.00 -16.71 5.32
N GLY A 145 -19.92 -15.76 5.47
CA GLY A 145 -21.21 -15.96 6.15
C GLY A 145 -21.12 -16.14 7.67
N LYS A 146 -20.01 -15.71 8.31
CA LYS A 146 -19.76 -15.89 9.75
C LYS A 146 -19.87 -14.60 10.58
N GLY A 147 -20.32 -13.50 9.99
CA GLY A 147 -20.43 -12.23 10.70
C GLY A 147 -21.25 -11.18 9.95
N LYS A 148 -21.48 -10.03 10.60
CA LYS A 148 -22.08 -8.88 9.95
C LYS A 148 -21.12 -8.28 8.93
N ALA A 149 -21.68 -7.63 7.91
CA ALA A 149 -20.89 -6.92 6.93
C ALA A 149 -20.30 -5.64 7.56
N GLU A 150 -19.00 -5.47 7.43
CA GLU A 150 -18.33 -4.21 7.74
C GLU A 150 -18.61 -3.16 6.64
N ILE A 151 -18.73 -3.68 5.40
CA ILE A 151 -19.10 -2.89 4.22
C ILE A 151 -20.20 -3.65 3.49
N THR A 152 -21.33 -2.99 3.24
CA THR A 152 -22.44 -3.52 2.45
C THR A 152 -22.32 -3.06 1.00
N PHE A 153 -22.61 -3.96 0.08
CA PHE A 153 -22.64 -3.73 -1.36
C PHE A 153 -23.98 -4.18 -1.91
N ASP A 154 -24.50 -3.50 -2.92
CA ASP A 154 -25.77 -3.85 -3.59
C ASP A 154 -25.75 -5.27 -4.18
N LYS A 155 -24.59 -5.72 -4.60
CA LYS A 155 -24.36 -7.07 -5.16
C LYS A 155 -23.28 -7.78 -4.37
N LYS A 156 -23.20 -9.11 -4.51
CA LYS A 156 -22.12 -9.91 -3.91
C LYS A 156 -20.77 -9.31 -4.29
N PRO A 157 -19.95 -8.85 -3.31
CA PRO A 157 -18.72 -8.16 -3.59
C PRO A 157 -17.68 -9.07 -4.24
N THR A 158 -17.02 -8.53 -5.24
CA THR A 158 -15.83 -9.10 -5.89
C THR A 158 -14.58 -8.35 -5.40
N PRO A 159 -13.37 -8.85 -5.64
CA PRO A 159 -12.15 -8.07 -5.38
C PRO A 159 -12.17 -6.68 -6.02
N PHE A 160 -12.72 -6.60 -7.25
CA PHE A 160 -12.88 -5.33 -7.96
C PHE A 160 -13.83 -4.36 -7.25
N SER A 161 -14.84 -4.85 -6.52
CA SER A 161 -15.73 -3.98 -5.75
C SER A 161 -14.99 -3.21 -4.65
N TYR A 162 -14.01 -3.84 -4.00
CA TYR A 162 -13.17 -3.18 -3.00
C TYR A 162 -12.16 -2.22 -3.62
N PHE A 163 -11.61 -2.57 -4.79
CA PHE A 163 -10.77 -1.68 -5.55
C PHE A 163 -11.55 -0.43 -6.00
N ALA A 164 -12.76 -0.60 -6.54
CA ALA A 164 -13.64 0.50 -6.90
C ALA A 164 -13.98 1.40 -5.69
N LYS A 165 -14.19 0.79 -4.51
CA LYS A 165 -14.39 1.52 -3.25
C LYS A 165 -13.19 2.42 -2.91
N THR A 166 -11.98 1.91 -3.05
CA THR A 166 -10.76 2.70 -2.81
C THR A 166 -10.60 3.78 -3.87
N ALA A 167 -10.77 3.43 -5.14
CA ALA A 167 -10.65 4.37 -6.25
C ALA A 167 -11.67 5.51 -6.18
N SER A 168 -12.89 5.24 -5.69
CA SER A 168 -13.92 6.28 -5.51
C SER A 168 -13.49 7.37 -4.55
N VAL A 169 -12.68 7.06 -3.55
CA VAL A 169 -12.10 8.06 -2.62
C VAL A 169 -11.08 8.93 -3.35
N VAL A 170 -10.22 8.31 -4.20
CA VAL A 170 -9.19 9.02 -4.97
C VAL A 170 -9.79 10.01 -5.98
N VAL A 171 -10.83 9.57 -6.70
CA VAL A 171 -11.46 10.41 -7.74
C VAL A 171 -12.63 11.25 -7.22
N SER A 172 -12.86 11.24 -5.90
CA SER A 172 -13.99 11.94 -5.26
C SER A 172 -15.35 11.57 -5.89
N ASP A 173 -15.47 10.30 -6.30
CA ASP A 173 -16.69 9.78 -6.89
C ASP A 173 -17.80 9.70 -5.82
N THR A 174 -18.92 10.36 -6.06
CA THR A 174 -20.07 10.38 -5.16
C THR A 174 -20.93 9.12 -5.28
N THR A 175 -20.69 8.26 -6.28
CA THR A 175 -21.37 6.98 -6.39
C THR A 175 -20.97 6.07 -5.23
N GLU A 176 -21.97 5.56 -4.51
CA GLU A 176 -21.71 4.71 -3.33
C GLU A 176 -21.22 3.32 -3.76
N HIS A 177 -19.89 3.17 -3.85
CA HIS A 177 -19.26 1.85 -4.01
C HIS A 177 -19.15 1.12 -2.66
N GLY A 178 -20.30 0.74 -2.10
CA GLY A 178 -20.41 0.08 -0.79
C GLY A 178 -20.43 1.04 0.39
N VAL A 179 -21.32 0.79 1.33
CA VAL A 179 -21.55 1.59 2.54
C VAL A 179 -20.73 1.02 3.70
N CYS A 180 -19.97 1.88 4.40
CA CYS A 180 -19.24 1.52 5.60
C CYS A 180 -20.22 1.47 6.79
N GLU A 181 -20.50 0.28 7.30
CA GLU A 181 -21.49 0.04 8.37
C GLU A 181 -20.88 0.22 9.77
N THR A 182 -19.61 -0.11 9.92
CA THR A 182 -18.95 -0.11 11.22
C THR A 182 -17.96 1.05 11.36
N ASP A 183 -17.58 1.35 12.60
CA ASP A 183 -16.60 2.39 12.90
C ASP A 183 -15.21 2.02 12.38
N VAL A 184 -14.87 0.74 12.35
CA VAL A 184 -13.61 0.26 11.77
C VAL A 184 -13.56 0.56 10.26
N ALA A 185 -14.62 0.23 9.52
CA ALA A 185 -14.71 0.53 8.10
C ALA A 185 -14.71 2.04 7.81
N ARG A 186 -15.38 2.83 8.66
CA ARG A 186 -15.39 4.30 8.58
C ARG A 186 -14.01 4.88 8.86
N MET A 187 -13.29 4.36 9.87
CA MET A 187 -11.93 4.79 10.20
C MET A 187 -10.97 4.53 9.04
N ILE A 188 -11.01 3.35 8.43
CA ILE A 188 -10.18 3.03 7.25
C ILE A 188 -10.51 3.98 6.10
N ARG A 189 -11.80 4.32 5.89
CA ARG A 189 -12.20 5.30 4.87
C ARG A 189 -11.63 6.69 5.15
N ILE A 190 -11.65 7.13 6.40
CA ILE A 190 -11.08 8.42 6.82
C ILE A 190 -9.58 8.43 6.58
N ILE A 191 -8.86 7.38 6.99
CA ILE A 191 -7.40 7.27 6.78
C ILE A 191 -7.09 7.26 5.27
N ASN A 192 -7.85 6.50 4.46
CA ASN A 192 -7.70 6.51 3.01
C ASN A 192 -7.88 7.93 2.44
N GLY A 193 -8.90 8.65 2.88
CA GLY A 193 -9.14 10.03 2.48
C GLY A 193 -8.00 10.98 2.84
N PHE A 194 -7.44 10.85 4.04
CA PHE A 194 -6.26 11.63 4.46
C PHE A 194 -5.02 11.31 3.63
N VAL A 195 -4.73 10.04 3.37
CA VAL A 195 -3.59 9.64 2.53
C VAL A 195 -3.76 10.16 1.10
N VAL A 196 -4.97 10.10 0.56
CA VAL A 196 -5.28 10.65 -0.77
C VAL A 196 -5.10 12.17 -0.80
N LEU A 197 -5.60 12.87 0.22
CA LEU A 197 -5.42 14.33 0.35
C LEU A 197 -3.94 14.70 0.47
N ASP A 198 -3.17 13.96 1.24
CA ASP A 198 -1.74 14.16 1.40
C ASP A 198 -1.01 13.99 0.06
N ILE A 199 -1.24 12.87 -0.64
CA ILE A 199 -0.57 12.57 -1.91
C ILE A 199 -0.96 13.57 -3.00
N PHE A 200 -2.25 13.76 -3.25
CA PHE A 200 -2.71 14.58 -4.38
C PHE A 200 -2.83 16.06 -4.04
N GLY A 201 -3.22 16.39 -2.81
CA GLY A 201 -3.40 17.78 -2.40
C GLY A 201 -2.10 18.47 -2.03
N LEU A 202 -1.26 17.85 -1.25
CA LEU A 202 -0.05 18.47 -0.72
C LEU A 202 1.19 18.08 -1.52
N THR A 203 1.43 16.78 -1.63
CA THR A 203 2.67 16.23 -2.18
C THR A 203 2.77 16.49 -3.69
N LEU A 204 1.76 16.12 -4.46
CA LEU A 204 1.75 16.32 -5.91
C LEU A 204 1.77 17.80 -6.29
N SER A 205 0.95 18.64 -5.62
CA SER A 205 0.91 20.07 -5.87
C SER A 205 2.28 20.73 -5.66
N ARG A 206 2.99 20.33 -4.60
CA ARG A 206 4.32 20.84 -4.30
C ARG A 206 5.38 20.30 -5.26
N ALA A 207 5.33 19.01 -5.62
CA ALA A 207 6.25 18.42 -6.59
C ALA A 207 6.14 19.12 -7.96
N VAL A 208 4.92 19.36 -8.45
CA VAL A 208 4.67 20.10 -9.68
C VAL A 208 5.19 21.54 -9.57
N GLY A 209 4.95 22.21 -8.44
CA GLY A 209 5.47 23.56 -8.18
C GLY A 209 7.00 23.62 -8.27
N LEU A 210 7.70 22.62 -7.72
CA LEU A 210 9.17 22.54 -7.76
C LEU A 210 9.73 22.25 -9.16
N VAL A 211 9.00 21.55 -10.01
CA VAL A 211 9.40 21.27 -11.41
C VAL A 211 9.23 22.49 -12.30
N LEU A 212 8.26 23.35 -11.98
CA LEU A 212 7.92 24.53 -12.80
C LEU A 212 8.77 25.78 -12.44
N THR A 213 9.50 25.76 -11.34
CA THR A 213 10.40 26.85 -10.90
C THR A 213 11.84 26.58 -11.28
#